data_21dd8d42045d07d9319e77c11d742073
#
_entry.id   21dd8d42045d07d9319e77c11d742073
#
_cell.length_a   1.000
_cell.length_b   1.000
_cell.length_c   1.000
_cell.angle_alpha   90.00
_cell.angle_beta   90.00
_cell.angle_gamma   90.00
#
_symmetry.space_group_name_H-M   'P 1'
#
loop_
_entity.id
_entity.type
_entity.pdbx_description
1 polymer ?
#
loop_
_entity_poly.entity_id
_entity_poly.type
_entity_poly.pdbx_seq_one_letter_code
_entity_poly.pdbx_strand_id
1 'polypeptide(L)'
;MSLGVNKVILLGNLGKDPVTQDIGNGIKKATFSIATTESIPGRDGVKTDHTEWHNIVVWRGLADVAEKYLRKGSTIYLEGRLRSRQYDDKDGVKRYITEITCDNLVMVGGKPSGTGTGPVVSSQSEPYINAGMQGSNLNSQQENTTFTSDNSNDDLPF
;
A
#
# COMPACT_ATOMS: atom_id res chain seq x y z
N MET A 1 26.79 27.07 8.45
CA MET A 1 26.21 25.91 7.78
C MET A 1 24.69 25.94 7.99
N SER A 2 23.90 25.94 6.93
CA SER A 2 22.45 25.81 7.06
C SER A 2 22.08 24.33 7.14
N LEU A 3 21.30 23.96 8.15
CA LEU A 3 20.74 22.62 8.30
C LEU A 3 19.34 22.62 7.69
N GLY A 4 19.07 21.63 6.86
CA GLY A 4 17.76 21.46 6.23
C GLY A 4 17.36 19.97 6.17
N VAL A 5 16.07 19.70 6.05
CA VAL A 5 15.54 18.36 5.85
C VAL A 5 14.98 18.27 4.43
N ASN A 6 15.37 17.21 3.70
CA ASN A 6 14.82 16.88 2.41
C ASN A 6 14.38 15.41 2.46
N LYS A 7 13.12 15.18 2.79
CA LYS A 7 12.53 13.86 2.91
C LYS A 7 11.15 13.84 2.27
N VAL A 8 10.89 12.80 1.49
CA VAL A 8 9.59 12.52 0.87
C VAL A 8 9.15 11.13 1.29
N ILE A 9 7.89 11.00 1.64
CA ILE A 9 7.24 9.74 1.97
C ILE A 9 6.00 9.63 1.09
N LEU A 10 5.88 8.56 0.33
CA LEU A 10 4.75 8.33 -0.56
C LEU A 10 4.22 6.91 -0.42
N LEU A 11 2.91 6.79 -0.47
CA LEU A 11 2.17 5.53 -0.66
C LEU A 11 1.29 5.69 -1.89
N GLY A 12 1.51 4.89 -2.91
CA GLY A 12 0.77 5.03 -4.16
C GLY A 12 0.92 3.83 -5.09
N ASN A 13 0.31 3.94 -6.26
CA ASN A 13 0.27 2.87 -7.24
C ASN A 13 1.11 3.22 -8.47
N LEU A 14 1.83 2.22 -9.01
CA LEU A 14 2.59 2.39 -10.24
C LEU A 14 1.66 2.64 -11.43
N GLY A 15 1.94 3.69 -12.20
CA GLY A 15 1.20 3.99 -13.43
C GLY A 15 1.64 3.16 -14.63
N LYS A 16 2.88 2.68 -14.62
CA LYS A 16 3.51 1.87 -15.66
C LYS A 16 4.61 0.99 -15.09
N ASP A 17 5.01 0.00 -15.87
CA ASP A 17 6.14 -0.85 -15.50
C ASP A 17 7.44 -0.03 -15.37
N PRO A 18 8.35 -0.39 -14.45
CA PRO A 18 9.65 0.27 -14.33
C PRO A 18 10.49 0.12 -15.60
N VAL A 19 11.14 1.20 -15.99
CA VAL A 19 12.13 1.20 -17.07
C VAL A 19 13.51 1.15 -16.47
N THR A 20 14.26 0.10 -16.77
CA THR A 20 15.62 -0.10 -16.27
C THR A 20 16.67 0.32 -17.31
N GLN A 21 17.77 0.84 -16.82
CA GLN A 21 18.95 1.23 -17.62
C GLN A 21 20.20 0.76 -16.89
N ASP A 22 21.11 0.15 -17.62
CA ASP A 22 22.47 -0.09 -17.15
C ASP A 22 23.32 1.17 -17.45
N ILE A 23 23.87 1.74 -16.40
CA ILE A 23 24.68 2.97 -16.49
C ILE A 23 26.17 2.66 -16.66
N GLY A 24 26.54 1.38 -16.66
CA GLY A 24 27.93 0.91 -16.68
C GLY A 24 28.46 0.63 -15.27
N ASN A 25 29.60 -0.07 -15.21
CA ASN A 25 30.23 -0.51 -13.96
C ASN A 25 29.30 -1.34 -13.04
N GLY A 26 28.32 -2.06 -13.61
CA GLY A 26 27.35 -2.85 -12.84
C GLY A 26 26.34 -2.00 -12.06
N ILE A 27 26.21 -0.71 -12.38
CA ILE A 27 25.23 0.17 -11.75
C ILE A 27 23.98 0.20 -12.60
N LYS A 28 22.90 -0.35 -12.04
CA LYS A 28 21.56 -0.30 -12.63
C LYS A 28 20.77 0.86 -12.02
N LYS A 29 20.01 1.53 -12.88
CA LYS A 29 19.02 2.55 -12.54
C LYS A 29 17.66 2.09 -13.03
N ALA A 30 16.60 2.27 -12.24
CA ALA A 30 15.25 2.12 -12.74
C ALA A 30 14.43 3.40 -12.49
N THR A 31 13.50 3.68 -13.41
CA THR A 31 12.61 4.85 -13.34
C THR A 31 11.17 4.40 -13.56
N PHE A 32 10.28 4.93 -12.76
CA PHE A 32 8.84 4.70 -12.89
C PHE A 32 8.06 5.88 -12.31
N SER A 33 6.76 5.94 -12.56
CA SER A 33 5.87 6.92 -11.95
C SER A 33 4.89 6.25 -11.02
N ILE A 34 4.58 6.91 -9.91
CA ILE A 34 3.50 6.52 -9.00
C ILE A 34 2.45 7.61 -8.91
N ALA A 35 1.20 7.19 -8.74
CA ALA A 35 0.07 8.06 -8.49
C ALA A 35 -0.29 8.02 -7.00
N THR A 36 -0.46 9.19 -6.41
CA THR A 36 -1.13 9.39 -5.12
C THR A 36 -2.46 10.07 -5.36
N THR A 37 -3.55 9.55 -4.77
CA THR A 37 -4.89 10.09 -4.98
C THR A 37 -5.48 10.52 -3.65
N GLU A 38 -5.98 11.74 -3.60
CA GLU A 38 -6.66 12.33 -2.45
C GLU A 38 -8.10 12.68 -2.85
N SER A 39 -9.06 12.31 -1.99
CA SER A 39 -10.46 12.71 -2.18
C SER A 39 -10.77 13.94 -1.36
N ILE A 40 -10.94 15.08 -2.03
CA ILE A 40 -11.22 16.38 -1.41
C ILE A 40 -12.74 16.64 -1.43
N PRO A 41 -13.38 16.87 -0.27
CA PRO A 41 -14.79 17.22 -0.23
C PRO A 41 -15.01 18.62 -0.82
N GLY A 42 -15.88 18.73 -1.83
CA GLY A 42 -16.33 20.01 -2.40
C GLY A 42 -17.34 20.72 -1.50
N ARG A 43 -17.59 22.02 -1.76
CA ARG A 43 -18.57 22.84 -1.02
C ARG A 43 -20.00 22.28 -1.13
N ASP A 44 -20.29 21.54 -2.16
CA ASP A 44 -21.59 20.92 -2.49
C ASP A 44 -21.73 19.52 -1.88
N GLY A 45 -20.76 19.08 -1.06
CA GLY A 45 -20.73 17.73 -0.49
C GLY A 45 -20.28 16.64 -1.48
N VAL A 46 -19.98 17.00 -2.74
CA VAL A 46 -19.45 16.07 -3.72
C VAL A 46 -17.95 15.95 -3.54
N LYS A 47 -17.44 14.70 -3.45
CA LYS A 47 -16.00 14.44 -3.36
C LYS A 47 -15.38 14.49 -4.76
N THR A 48 -14.25 15.18 -4.87
CA THR A 48 -13.44 15.22 -6.09
C THR A 48 -12.10 14.55 -5.83
N ASP A 49 -11.73 13.61 -6.69
CA ASP A 49 -10.45 12.91 -6.58
C ASP A 49 -9.35 13.72 -7.29
N HIS A 50 -8.31 14.03 -6.54
CA HIS A 50 -7.10 14.68 -7.04
C HIS A 50 -5.97 13.65 -7.10
N THR A 51 -5.40 13.47 -8.28
CA THR A 51 -4.28 12.53 -8.49
C THR A 51 -3.01 13.28 -8.85
N GLU A 52 -1.96 13.08 -8.07
CA GLU A 52 -0.63 13.60 -8.33
C GLU A 52 0.31 12.49 -8.81
N TRP A 53 1.10 12.80 -9.83
CA TRP A 53 2.07 11.89 -10.42
C TRP A 53 3.49 12.25 -10.00
N HIS A 54 4.19 11.27 -9.44
CA HIS A 54 5.55 11.43 -8.96
C HIS A 54 6.53 10.59 -9.77
N ASN A 55 7.60 11.22 -10.26
CA ASN A 55 8.68 10.52 -10.96
C ASN A 55 9.69 9.96 -9.95
N ILE A 56 9.86 8.66 -9.95
CA ILE A 56 10.71 7.94 -9.01
C ILE A 56 11.96 7.41 -9.73
N VAL A 57 13.09 7.55 -9.07
CA VAL A 57 14.38 7.03 -9.50
C VAL A 57 14.93 6.14 -8.40
N VAL A 58 15.25 4.91 -8.75
CA VAL A 58 15.87 3.93 -7.85
C VAL A 58 17.20 3.45 -8.45
N TRP A 59 18.15 3.10 -7.59
CA TRP A 59 19.50 2.73 -7.98
C TRP A 59 19.92 1.39 -7.42
N ARG A 60 20.85 0.72 -8.12
CA ARG A 60 21.50 -0.52 -7.68
C ARG A 60 20.49 -1.59 -7.26
N GLY A 61 20.64 -2.15 -6.06
CA GLY A 61 19.76 -3.21 -5.55
C GLY A 61 18.27 -2.88 -5.57
N LEU A 62 17.88 -1.61 -5.32
CA LEU A 62 16.48 -1.18 -5.45
C LEU A 62 16.01 -1.19 -6.91
N ALA A 63 16.90 -0.93 -7.87
CA ALA A 63 16.57 -1.04 -9.29
C ALA A 63 16.33 -2.50 -9.71
N ASP A 64 17.11 -3.44 -9.15
CA ASP A 64 16.88 -4.88 -9.38
C ASP A 64 15.57 -5.36 -8.77
N VAL A 65 15.22 -4.88 -7.58
CA VAL A 65 13.92 -5.16 -6.94
C VAL A 65 12.78 -4.61 -7.79
N ALA A 66 12.91 -3.36 -8.26
CA ALA A 66 11.89 -2.74 -9.10
C ALA A 66 11.67 -3.52 -10.39
N GLU A 67 12.73 -3.92 -11.08
CA GLU A 67 12.68 -4.69 -12.32
C GLU A 67 11.99 -6.06 -12.14
N LYS A 68 12.34 -6.77 -11.07
CA LYS A 68 11.85 -8.13 -10.82
C LYS A 68 10.40 -8.17 -10.35
N TYR A 69 10.06 -7.27 -9.45
CA TYR A 69 8.83 -7.41 -8.67
C TYR A 69 7.77 -6.34 -8.94
N LEU A 70 8.14 -5.14 -9.40
CA LEU A 70 7.18 -4.09 -9.62
C LEU A 70 6.57 -4.19 -11.02
N ARG A 71 5.26 -3.98 -11.08
CA ARG A 71 4.47 -3.90 -12.33
C ARG A 71 3.49 -2.76 -12.23
N LYS A 72 2.95 -2.32 -13.36
CA LYS A 72 1.84 -1.38 -13.41
C LYS A 72 0.74 -1.81 -12.44
N GLY A 73 0.27 -0.88 -11.61
CA GLY A 73 -0.74 -1.12 -10.59
C GLY A 73 -0.22 -1.65 -9.26
N SER A 74 1.08 -1.98 -9.14
CA SER A 74 1.67 -2.35 -7.84
C SER A 74 1.53 -1.21 -6.85
N THR A 75 1.07 -1.49 -5.63
CA THR A 75 1.04 -0.53 -4.52
C THR A 75 2.37 -0.58 -3.79
N ILE A 76 3.01 0.56 -3.62
CA ILE A 76 4.28 0.68 -2.93
C ILE A 76 4.26 1.82 -1.92
N TYR A 77 4.96 1.61 -0.82
CA TYR A 77 5.41 2.65 0.09
C TYR A 77 6.87 2.95 -0.21
N LEU A 78 7.23 4.20 -0.30
CA LEU A 78 8.61 4.61 -0.50
C LEU A 78 8.99 5.81 0.37
N GLU A 79 10.26 5.87 0.72
CA GLU A 79 10.91 7.00 1.30
C GLU A 79 12.07 7.45 0.41
N GLY A 80 12.27 8.74 0.29
CA GLY A 80 13.30 9.29 -0.55
C GLY A 80 13.50 10.77 -0.37
N ARG A 81 14.16 11.37 -1.35
CA ARG A 81 14.51 12.80 -1.37
C ARG A 81 14.16 13.42 -2.71
N LEU A 82 13.70 14.66 -2.69
CA LEU A 82 13.50 15.46 -3.89
C LEU A 82 14.86 15.79 -4.52
N ARG A 83 14.94 15.63 -5.83
CA ARG A 83 16.06 16.01 -6.65
C ARG A 83 15.55 16.74 -7.89
N SER A 84 16.02 17.94 -8.10
CA SER A 84 15.80 18.65 -9.36
C SER A 84 17.04 18.51 -10.22
N ARG A 85 16.87 18.17 -11.50
CA ARG A 85 17.93 18.16 -12.49
C ARG A 85 17.51 18.95 -13.73
N GLN A 86 18.48 19.52 -14.38
CA GLN A 86 18.32 20.17 -15.65
C GLN A 86 18.65 19.18 -16.78
N TYR A 87 17.89 19.23 -17.86
CA TYR A 87 18.18 18.50 -19.08
C TYR A 87 17.88 19.38 -20.30
N ASP A 88 18.56 19.14 -21.38
CA ASP A 88 18.29 19.81 -22.63
C ASP A 88 17.23 19.03 -23.40
N ASP A 89 16.16 19.72 -23.81
CA ASP A 89 15.10 19.16 -24.64
C ASP A 89 15.60 18.98 -26.09
N LYS A 90 14.83 18.29 -26.91
CA LYS A 90 15.15 18.05 -28.33
C LYS A 90 15.37 19.34 -29.12
N ASP A 91 14.77 20.44 -28.67
CA ASP A 91 14.89 21.78 -29.24
C ASP A 91 16.04 22.60 -28.62
N GLY A 92 16.90 21.99 -27.82
CA GLY A 92 18.02 22.65 -27.14
C GLY A 92 17.62 23.57 -25.99
N VAL A 93 16.34 23.52 -25.56
CA VAL A 93 15.83 24.33 -24.45
C VAL A 93 16.13 23.63 -23.13
N LYS A 94 16.70 24.37 -22.18
CA LYS A 94 16.95 23.88 -20.84
C LYS A 94 15.67 23.73 -20.06
N ARG A 95 15.37 22.49 -19.62
CA ARG A 95 14.20 22.17 -18.81
C ARG A 95 14.63 21.61 -17.46
N TYR A 96 13.77 21.82 -16.47
CA TYR A 96 13.96 21.27 -15.13
C TYR A 96 12.96 20.15 -14.90
N ILE A 97 13.40 19.07 -14.34
CA ILE A 97 12.55 17.97 -13.89
C ILE A 97 12.82 17.72 -12.41
N THR A 98 11.74 17.58 -11.65
CA THR A 98 11.82 17.14 -10.25
C THR A 98 11.53 15.65 -10.18
N GLU A 99 12.48 14.93 -9.62
CA GLU A 99 12.43 13.47 -9.42
C GLU A 99 12.59 13.17 -7.93
N ILE A 100 12.10 12.03 -7.50
CA ILE A 100 12.30 11.53 -6.14
C ILE A 100 13.32 10.40 -6.23
N THR A 101 14.49 10.62 -5.65
CA THR A 101 15.48 9.55 -5.46
C THR A 101 15.05 8.73 -4.26
N CYS A 102 14.69 7.47 -4.49
CA CYS A 102 14.21 6.56 -3.47
C CYS A 102 15.38 5.99 -2.67
N ASP A 103 15.29 6.05 -1.35
CA ASP A 103 16.23 5.47 -0.40
C ASP A 103 15.71 4.14 0.17
N ASN A 104 14.39 4.00 0.34
CA ASN A 104 13.73 2.80 0.84
C ASN A 104 12.42 2.54 0.08
N LEU A 105 12.14 1.27 -0.22
CA LEU A 105 10.96 0.83 -0.95
C LEU A 105 10.39 -0.43 -0.34
N VAL A 106 9.08 -0.43 -0.06
CA VAL A 106 8.33 -1.57 0.45
C VAL A 106 7.12 -1.80 -0.44
N MET A 107 6.93 -3.03 -0.89
CA MET A 107 5.72 -3.42 -1.61
C MET A 107 4.59 -3.64 -0.61
N VAL A 108 3.49 -2.89 -0.79
CA VAL A 108 2.31 -2.95 0.05
C VAL A 108 1.18 -3.58 -0.76
N GLY A 109 0.77 -4.75 -0.36
CA GLY A 109 -0.23 -5.53 -1.08
C GLY A 109 0.39 -6.71 -1.83
N GLY A 110 -0.07 -7.90 -1.47
CA GLY A 110 0.22 -9.12 -2.21
C GLY A 110 -0.44 -9.03 -3.59
N LYS A 111 0.29 -9.44 -4.62
CA LYS A 111 -0.28 -9.77 -5.91
C LYS A 111 -1.55 -10.61 -5.67
N PRO A 112 -2.70 -10.29 -6.26
CA PRO A 112 -3.75 -11.28 -6.35
C PRO A 112 -3.16 -12.44 -7.15
N SER A 113 -2.84 -13.53 -6.46
CA SER A 113 -2.47 -14.80 -7.12
C SER A 113 -3.61 -15.14 -8.04
N GLY A 114 -3.37 -14.99 -9.34
CA GLY A 114 -4.26 -15.55 -10.33
C GLY A 114 -4.48 -17.01 -10.00
N THR A 115 -5.73 -17.38 -9.90
CA THR A 115 -6.32 -18.69 -10.07
C THR A 115 -5.32 -19.87 -10.00
N GLY A 116 -4.94 -20.25 -8.79
CA GLY A 116 -4.44 -21.57 -8.51
C GLY A 116 -5.60 -22.38 -7.96
N THR A 117 -6.19 -23.23 -8.80
CA THR A 117 -7.07 -24.31 -8.39
C THR A 117 -6.23 -25.25 -7.52
N GLY A 118 -6.11 -24.95 -6.25
CA GLY A 118 -5.60 -25.89 -5.27
C GLY A 118 -6.69 -26.90 -4.96
N PRO A 119 -6.38 -28.19 -4.81
CA PRO A 119 -7.37 -29.18 -4.47
C PRO A 119 -7.97 -28.85 -3.11
N VAL A 120 -9.28 -28.74 -3.09
CA VAL A 120 -10.08 -28.63 -1.87
C VAL A 120 -9.89 -29.95 -1.14
N VAL A 121 -9.05 -29.97 -0.14
CA VAL A 121 -9.00 -31.09 0.80
C VAL A 121 -10.27 -30.96 1.66
N SER A 122 -11.31 -31.64 1.25
CA SER A 122 -12.47 -31.88 2.10
C SER A 122 -12.00 -32.73 3.28
N SER A 123 -11.81 -32.09 4.42
CA SER A 123 -11.71 -32.81 5.69
C SER A 123 -13.05 -33.44 5.98
N GLN A 124 -13.14 -34.74 5.69
CA GLN A 124 -14.21 -35.60 6.19
C GLN A 124 -14.06 -35.62 7.71
N SER A 125 -14.99 -34.96 8.37
CA SER A 125 -15.23 -35.17 9.79
C SER A 125 -15.84 -36.53 9.98
N GLU A 126 -15.08 -37.45 10.49
CA GLU A 126 -15.60 -38.73 10.97
C GLU A 126 -16.56 -38.52 12.15
N PRO A 127 -17.71 -39.23 12.18
CA PRO A 127 -18.61 -39.13 13.31
C PRO A 127 -18.08 -40.03 14.45
N TYR A 128 -17.70 -39.41 15.55
CA TYR A 128 -17.51 -40.13 16.79
C TYR A 128 -18.86 -40.60 17.33
N ILE A 129 -19.07 -41.89 17.22
CA ILE A 129 -20.16 -42.58 17.93
C ILE A 129 -19.73 -42.67 19.39
N ASN A 130 -20.39 -41.93 20.28
CA ASN A 130 -20.33 -42.22 21.70
C ASN A 130 -21.66 -42.73 22.16
N ALA A 131 -21.66 -44.00 22.50
CA ALA A 131 -22.76 -44.71 23.12
C ALA A 131 -22.80 -44.43 24.61
N GLY A 132 -23.96 -44.05 25.11
CA GLY A 132 -24.46 -44.44 26.44
C GLY A 132 -24.18 -43.46 27.59
N MET A 133 -25.17 -42.83 28.10
CA MET A 133 -25.83 -43.17 29.34
C MET A 133 -26.86 -42.09 29.74
N GLN A 134 -27.99 -42.62 30.17
CA GLN A 134 -29.17 -41.98 30.72
C GLN A 134 -28.89 -41.09 31.93
N GLY A 135 -29.73 -40.08 32.12
CA GLY A 135 -30.00 -39.57 33.46
C GLY A 135 -30.48 -38.13 33.59
N SER A 136 -31.82 -37.99 33.67
CA SER A 136 -32.55 -37.06 34.59
C SER A 136 -32.42 -35.53 34.39
N ASN A 137 -33.45 -34.97 33.78
CA ASN A 137 -34.41 -34.00 34.30
C ASN A 137 -33.94 -33.06 35.43
N LEU A 138 -34.00 -31.74 35.22
CA LEU A 138 -34.67 -30.75 36.05
C LEU A 138 -34.33 -29.32 35.58
N ASN A 139 -35.30 -28.73 34.97
CA ASN A 139 -36.02 -27.50 35.31
C ASN A 139 -35.26 -26.28 35.83
N SER A 140 -35.64 -25.19 35.23
CA SER A 140 -35.85 -23.84 35.77
C SER A 140 -34.73 -22.82 35.66
N GLN A 141 -35.11 -21.81 35.01
CA GLN A 141 -35.22 -20.38 35.32
C GLN A 141 -34.37 -19.46 34.44
N GLN A 142 -35.16 -18.69 33.73
CA GLN A 142 -34.86 -17.41 33.13
C GLN A 142 -34.23 -16.45 34.17
N GLU A 143 -33.16 -15.81 33.82
CA GLU A 143 -32.90 -14.47 34.32
C GLU A 143 -32.46 -13.56 33.16
N ASN A 144 -33.35 -12.62 32.97
CA ASN A 144 -33.31 -11.48 32.09
C ASN A 144 -32.43 -10.41 32.77
N THR A 145 -31.24 -10.15 32.28
CA THR A 145 -30.51 -8.96 32.70
C THR A 145 -30.39 -8.00 31.53
N THR A 146 -31.25 -7.03 31.55
CA THR A 146 -31.20 -5.77 30.82
C THR A 146 -29.95 -4.99 31.23
N PHE A 147 -29.03 -4.78 30.29
CA PHE A 147 -27.98 -3.78 30.46
C PHE A 147 -28.47 -2.44 29.90
N THR A 148 -28.71 -1.52 30.82
CA THR A 148 -28.91 -0.10 30.57
C THR A 148 -27.65 0.51 29.99
N SER A 149 -27.83 1.21 28.87
CA SER A 149 -26.84 2.08 28.26
C SER A 149 -26.61 3.31 29.13
N ASP A 150 -25.40 3.42 29.67
CA ASP A 150 -24.95 4.66 30.29
C ASP A 150 -24.22 5.50 29.24
N ASN A 151 -24.84 6.64 28.97
CA ASN A 151 -24.33 7.69 28.09
C ASN A 151 -23.37 8.56 28.91
N SER A 152 -22.09 8.35 28.81
CA SER A 152 -21.12 9.33 29.28
C SER A 152 -20.52 10.07 28.09
N ASN A 153 -20.98 11.31 27.94
CA ASN A 153 -20.31 12.37 27.17
C ASN A 153 -18.90 12.54 27.72
N ASP A 154 -17.91 12.16 26.94
CA ASP A 154 -16.53 12.56 27.18
C ASP A 154 -16.19 13.67 26.19
N ASP A 155 -16.33 14.91 26.68
CA ASP A 155 -15.87 16.12 26.01
C ASP A 155 -14.35 16.15 26.05
N LEU A 156 -13.71 15.90 24.92
CA LEU A 156 -12.28 16.17 24.72
C LEU A 156 -12.10 17.60 24.18
N PRO A 157 -11.35 18.47 24.88
CA PRO A 157 -11.06 19.81 24.40
C PRO A 157 -9.84 19.81 23.49
N PHE A 158 -10.06 20.07 22.21
CA PHE A 158 -9.06 20.63 21.32
C PHE A 158 -9.68 21.78 20.52
#